data_c616876c236060057b782fa0604031a5
#
_entry.id   c616876c236060057b782fa0604031a5
#
_cell.length_a   1.000
_cell.length_b   1.000
_cell.length_c   1.000
_cell.angle_alpha   90.00
_cell.angle_beta   90.00
_cell.angle_gamma   90.00
#
_symmetry.space_group_name_H-M   'P 1'
#
loop_
_entity.id
_entity.type
_entity.pdbx_description
1 polymer ?
#
loop_
_entity_poly.entity_id
_entity_poly.type
_entity_poly.pdbx_seq_one_letter_code
_entity_poly.pdbx_strand_id
1 'polypeptide(L)'
;MGRRMTLKGQISLCLAAFFLALAGQIFLSFYQSGTVLRELDDQMGNFNAISRFQNGVERSLSAMENYRWEYGDAKALTEELNRAFSVTNAWLWRIQGDIGTVSEEQYLLYNAVSTTYGSYTALVGQLEEAVASGEDAQAAQLYYNKIVPCGGYLRQYTQQ
;
A
#
# COMPACT_ATOMS: atom_id res chain seq x y z
N MET A 1 -5.12 -41.17 -56.14
CA MET A 1 -6.48 -40.72 -56.55
C MET A 1 -6.89 -39.64 -55.53
N GLY A 2 -6.69 -38.38 -55.85
CA GLY A 2 -7.12 -37.25 -55.01
C GLY A 2 -8.62 -37.01 -55.20
N ARG A 3 -9.40 -37.22 -54.15
CA ARG A 3 -10.82 -36.88 -54.15
C ARG A 3 -10.94 -35.31 -54.22
N ARG A 4 -11.31 -34.79 -55.36
CA ARG A 4 -11.61 -33.33 -55.51
C ARG A 4 -12.81 -33.01 -54.65
N MET A 5 -12.60 -32.21 -53.58
CA MET A 5 -13.67 -31.66 -52.78
C MET A 5 -14.64 -30.88 -53.62
N THR A 6 -15.94 -31.08 -53.43
CA THR A 6 -16.97 -30.29 -54.09
C THR A 6 -16.90 -28.84 -53.61
N LEU A 7 -17.30 -27.88 -54.45
CA LEU A 7 -17.30 -26.44 -54.15
C LEU A 7 -18.03 -26.15 -52.82
N LYS A 8 -19.12 -26.84 -52.55
CA LYS A 8 -19.84 -26.76 -51.25
C LYS A 8 -18.99 -27.20 -50.08
N GLY A 9 -18.16 -28.26 -50.21
CA GLY A 9 -17.27 -28.74 -49.16
C GLY A 9 -16.13 -27.74 -48.87
N GLN A 10 -15.60 -27.07 -49.90
CA GLN A 10 -14.57 -26.05 -49.72
C GLN A 10 -15.11 -24.80 -49.01
N ILE A 11 -16.31 -24.35 -49.35
CA ILE A 11 -16.96 -23.21 -48.70
C ILE A 11 -17.28 -23.54 -47.22
N SER A 12 -17.79 -24.73 -46.95
CA SER A 12 -18.06 -25.17 -45.57
C SER A 12 -16.81 -25.24 -44.72
N LEU A 13 -15.69 -25.71 -45.29
CA LEU A 13 -14.41 -25.80 -44.58
C LEU A 13 -13.83 -24.40 -44.28
N CYS A 14 -13.91 -23.48 -45.24
CA CYS A 14 -13.50 -22.08 -45.03
C CYS A 14 -14.33 -21.39 -43.94
N LEU A 15 -15.65 -21.58 -43.97
CA LEU A 15 -16.54 -21.05 -42.92
C LEU A 15 -16.22 -21.63 -41.53
N ALA A 16 -16.00 -22.94 -41.44
CA ALA A 16 -15.63 -23.58 -40.20
C ALA A 16 -14.28 -23.06 -39.68
N ALA A 17 -13.27 -22.91 -40.52
CA ALA A 17 -11.98 -22.32 -40.14
C ALA A 17 -12.12 -20.86 -39.70
N PHE A 18 -12.96 -20.07 -40.35
CA PHE A 18 -13.22 -18.70 -39.93
C PHE A 18 -13.91 -18.60 -38.58
N PHE A 19 -14.92 -19.43 -38.31
CA PHE A 19 -15.57 -19.48 -37.00
C PHE A 19 -14.64 -19.96 -35.89
N LEU A 20 -13.76 -20.93 -36.16
CA LEU A 20 -12.73 -21.36 -35.22
C LEU A 20 -11.73 -20.25 -34.90
N ALA A 21 -11.30 -19.50 -35.92
CA ALA A 21 -10.40 -18.35 -35.73
C ALA A 21 -11.06 -17.25 -34.91
N LEU A 22 -12.31 -16.91 -35.16
CA LEU A 22 -13.09 -15.94 -34.37
C LEU A 22 -13.28 -16.40 -32.91
N ALA A 23 -13.64 -17.65 -32.71
CA ALA A 23 -13.78 -18.23 -31.38
C ALA A 23 -12.44 -18.19 -30.60
N GLY A 24 -11.33 -18.49 -31.27
CA GLY A 24 -9.99 -18.40 -30.72
C GLY A 24 -9.61 -16.95 -30.34
N GLN A 25 -9.92 -15.98 -31.19
CA GLN A 25 -9.67 -14.57 -30.88
C GLN A 25 -10.51 -14.06 -29.68
N ILE A 26 -11.77 -14.44 -29.62
CA ILE A 26 -12.65 -14.10 -28.49
C ILE A 26 -12.11 -14.72 -27.20
N PHE A 27 -11.73 -16.00 -27.22
CA PHE A 27 -11.16 -16.68 -26.05
C PHE A 27 -9.85 -16.04 -25.57
N LEU A 28 -8.94 -15.74 -26.50
CA LEU A 28 -7.68 -15.02 -26.19
C LEU A 28 -7.95 -13.64 -25.58
N SER A 29 -8.91 -12.91 -26.14
CA SER A 29 -9.30 -11.58 -25.65
C SER A 29 -9.86 -11.65 -24.22
N PHE A 30 -10.72 -12.63 -23.91
CA PHE A 30 -11.23 -12.86 -22.57
C PHE A 30 -10.13 -13.28 -21.58
N TYR A 31 -9.20 -14.14 -22.02
CA TYR A 31 -8.08 -14.57 -21.18
C TYR A 31 -7.14 -13.39 -20.85
N GLN A 32 -6.78 -12.58 -21.85
CA GLN A 32 -5.96 -11.38 -21.65
C GLN A 32 -6.65 -10.34 -20.77
N SER A 33 -7.96 -10.11 -20.97
CA SER A 33 -8.73 -9.19 -20.13
C SER A 33 -8.80 -9.65 -18.66
N GLY A 34 -8.92 -10.96 -18.42
CA GLY A 34 -8.92 -11.51 -17.06
C GLY A 34 -7.56 -11.33 -16.35
N THR A 35 -6.45 -11.44 -17.07
CA THR A 35 -5.10 -11.22 -16.53
C THR A 35 -4.87 -9.75 -16.20
N VAL A 36 -5.25 -8.85 -17.12
CA VAL A 36 -5.15 -7.39 -16.91
C VAL A 36 -6.02 -6.92 -15.73
N LEU A 37 -7.23 -7.46 -15.62
CA LEU A 37 -8.11 -7.10 -14.49
C LEU A 37 -7.54 -7.55 -13.13
N ARG A 38 -6.91 -8.72 -13.05
CA ARG A 38 -6.24 -9.17 -11.82
C ARG A 38 -5.05 -8.27 -11.48
N GLU A 39 -4.23 -7.95 -12.47
CA GLU A 39 -3.06 -7.08 -12.27
C GLU A 39 -3.47 -5.67 -11.84
N LEU A 40 -4.57 -5.13 -12.38
CA LEU A 40 -5.16 -3.87 -11.93
C LEU A 40 -5.72 -3.95 -10.51
N ASP A 41 -6.38 -5.05 -10.14
CA ASP A 41 -6.93 -5.24 -8.79
C ASP A 41 -5.79 -5.34 -7.74
N ASP A 42 -4.72 -6.06 -8.06
CA ASP A 42 -3.52 -6.16 -7.22
C ASP A 42 -2.82 -4.79 -7.07
N GLN A 43 -2.66 -4.04 -8.17
CA GLN A 43 -2.07 -2.69 -8.13
C GLN A 43 -2.94 -1.71 -7.33
N MET A 44 -4.26 -1.75 -7.51
CA MET A 44 -5.20 -0.94 -6.73
C MET A 44 -5.18 -1.34 -5.23
N GLY A 45 -5.03 -2.62 -4.93
CA GLY A 45 -4.90 -3.15 -3.58
C GLY A 45 -3.65 -2.59 -2.89
N ASN A 46 -2.51 -2.61 -3.55
CA ASN A 46 -1.24 -2.10 -3.05
C ASN A 46 -1.26 -0.57 -2.88
N PHE A 47 -1.78 0.15 -3.87
CA PHE A 47 -1.95 1.61 -3.76
C PHE A 47 -2.85 1.99 -2.58
N ASN A 48 -3.94 1.26 -2.36
CA ASN A 48 -4.85 1.47 -1.23
C ASN A 48 -4.15 1.18 0.12
N ALA A 49 -3.31 0.15 0.19
CA ALA A 49 -2.54 -0.19 1.39
C ALA A 49 -1.54 0.92 1.75
N ILE A 50 -0.77 1.39 0.76
CA ILE A 50 0.20 2.48 0.93
C ILE A 50 -0.51 3.78 1.35
N SER A 51 -1.60 4.14 0.67
CA SER A 51 -2.38 5.34 1.00
C SER A 51 -2.95 5.30 2.41
N ARG A 52 -3.44 4.16 2.86
CA ARG A 52 -3.94 4.00 4.23
C ARG A 52 -2.84 4.00 5.28
N PHE A 53 -1.66 3.44 4.97
CA PHE A 53 -0.48 3.55 5.80
C PHE A 53 -0.08 5.04 5.97
N GLN A 54 0.03 5.78 4.87
CA GLN A 54 0.33 7.22 4.88
C GLN A 54 -0.70 8.00 5.72
N ASN A 55 -1.99 7.74 5.50
CA ASN A 55 -3.05 8.39 6.27
C ASN A 55 -2.95 8.10 7.78
N GLY A 56 -2.51 6.91 8.17
CA GLY A 56 -2.26 6.57 9.57
C GLY A 56 -1.11 7.38 10.17
N VAL A 57 0.00 7.50 9.46
CA VAL A 57 1.15 8.36 9.87
C VAL A 57 0.73 9.82 9.98
N GLU A 58 0.01 10.36 8.98
CA GLU A 58 -0.49 11.74 9.00
C GLU A 58 -1.45 12.01 10.18
N ARG A 59 -2.32 11.06 10.49
CA ARG A 59 -3.22 11.19 11.65
C ARG A 59 -2.45 11.23 12.96
N SER A 60 -1.40 10.41 13.11
CA SER A 60 -0.56 10.45 14.31
C SER A 60 0.21 11.76 14.43
N LEU A 61 0.74 12.30 13.33
CA LEU A 61 1.37 13.63 13.30
C LEU A 61 0.37 14.73 13.67
N SER A 62 -0.83 14.73 13.08
CA SER A 62 -1.86 15.69 13.38
C SER A 62 -2.35 15.62 14.83
N ALA A 63 -2.43 14.43 15.42
CA ALA A 63 -2.78 14.26 16.82
C ALA A 63 -1.75 14.95 17.73
N MET A 64 -0.45 14.76 17.45
CA MET A 64 0.64 15.41 18.19
C MET A 64 0.71 16.93 17.93
N GLU A 65 0.48 17.37 16.69
CA GLU A 65 0.46 18.80 16.33
C GLU A 65 -0.67 19.54 17.04
N ASN A 66 -1.84 18.93 17.15
CA ASN A 66 -3.00 19.48 17.82
C ASN A 66 -2.93 19.38 19.35
N TYR A 67 -1.98 18.63 19.89
CA TYR A 67 -1.76 18.52 21.31
C TYR A 67 -1.21 19.84 21.86
N ARG A 68 -1.87 20.36 22.92
CA ARG A 68 -1.40 21.58 23.61
C ARG A 68 -0.42 21.18 24.70
N TRP A 69 0.86 21.32 24.43
CA TRP A 69 1.97 20.90 25.28
C TRP A 69 1.90 21.34 26.76
N GLU A 70 1.18 22.41 27.04
CA GLU A 70 1.04 22.90 28.43
C GLU A 70 -0.30 22.51 29.08
N TYR A 71 -1.34 22.20 28.31
CA TYR A 71 -2.70 21.99 28.81
C TYR A 71 -3.42 20.83 28.14
N GLY A 72 -2.71 20.01 27.38
CA GLY A 72 -3.29 18.91 26.64
C GLY A 72 -3.64 17.73 27.56
N ASP A 73 -4.65 16.96 27.14
CA ASP A 73 -5.01 15.70 27.80
C ASP A 73 -4.13 14.57 27.27
N ALA A 74 -3.13 14.15 28.07
CA ALA A 74 -2.22 13.06 27.73
C ALA A 74 -2.95 11.75 27.36
N LYS A 75 -4.06 11.46 28.05
CA LYS A 75 -4.86 10.27 27.79
C LYS A 75 -5.54 10.34 26.41
N ALA A 76 -6.09 11.48 26.06
CA ALA A 76 -6.71 11.70 24.76
C ALA A 76 -5.68 11.58 23.63
N LEU A 77 -4.46 12.11 23.83
CA LEU A 77 -3.37 11.95 22.87
C LEU A 77 -3.02 10.46 22.66
N THR A 78 -2.78 9.73 23.75
CA THR A 78 -2.46 8.29 23.69
C THR A 78 -3.57 7.48 22.99
N GLU A 79 -4.84 7.78 23.26
CA GLU A 79 -5.96 7.11 22.59
C GLU A 79 -5.97 7.37 21.08
N GLU A 80 -5.74 8.60 20.64
CA GLU A 80 -5.66 8.94 19.20
C GLU A 80 -4.45 8.31 18.52
N LEU A 81 -3.27 8.31 19.17
CA LEU A 81 -2.06 7.66 18.66
C LEU A 81 -2.27 6.15 18.52
N ASN A 82 -2.86 5.50 19.51
CA ASN A 82 -3.16 4.06 19.46
C ASN A 82 -4.13 3.72 18.32
N ARG A 83 -5.14 4.56 18.07
CA ARG A 83 -6.05 4.39 16.92
C ARG A 83 -5.30 4.54 15.59
N ALA A 84 -4.45 5.55 15.47
CA ALA A 84 -3.65 5.75 14.26
C ALA A 84 -2.71 4.57 14.01
N PHE A 85 -1.97 4.12 15.03
CA PHE A 85 -1.03 3.01 14.91
C PHE A 85 -1.68 1.66 14.65
N SER A 86 -2.85 1.39 15.23
CA SER A 86 -3.56 0.13 14.95
C SER A 86 -3.90 -0.01 13.46
N VAL A 87 -4.34 1.08 12.82
CA VAL A 87 -4.61 1.11 11.38
C VAL A 87 -3.32 1.01 10.57
N THR A 88 -2.29 1.80 10.93
CA THR A 88 -1.01 1.84 10.21
C THR A 88 -0.32 0.47 10.25
N ASN A 89 -0.28 -0.18 11.42
CA ASN A 89 0.31 -1.51 11.59
C ASN A 89 -0.41 -2.56 10.74
N ALA A 90 -1.74 -2.56 10.71
CA ALA A 90 -2.50 -3.51 9.90
C ALA A 90 -2.16 -3.39 8.40
N TRP A 91 -1.93 -2.17 7.91
CA TRP A 91 -1.57 -1.95 6.52
C TRP A 91 -0.10 -2.26 6.22
N LEU A 92 0.81 -2.00 7.16
CA LEU A 92 2.21 -2.42 7.03
C LEU A 92 2.33 -3.95 6.94
N TRP A 93 1.60 -4.69 7.79
CA TRP A 93 1.53 -6.16 7.72
C TRP A 93 1.00 -6.67 6.38
N ARG A 94 0.02 -6.00 5.81
CA ARG A 94 -0.53 -6.36 4.50
C ARG A 94 0.52 -6.16 3.39
N ILE A 95 1.20 -5.02 3.38
CA ILE A 95 2.29 -4.76 2.44
C ILE A 95 3.39 -5.82 2.58
N GLN A 96 3.70 -6.24 3.80
CA GLN A 96 4.70 -7.28 4.07
C GLN A 96 4.29 -8.65 3.51
N GLY A 97 3.01 -9.01 3.58
CA GLY A 97 2.50 -10.29 3.08
C GLY A 97 2.68 -10.48 1.58
N ASP A 98 2.68 -9.41 0.82
CA ASP A 98 2.78 -9.42 -0.65
C ASP A 98 4.24 -9.38 -1.16
N ILE A 99 5.24 -9.24 -0.26
CA ILE A 99 6.68 -9.08 -0.62
C ILE A 99 7.30 -10.35 -1.24
N GLY A 100 6.71 -11.51 -1.07
CA GLY A 100 7.24 -12.77 -1.63
C GLY A 100 7.35 -12.81 -3.17
N THR A 101 6.74 -11.87 -3.87
CA THR A 101 6.66 -11.79 -5.34
C THR A 101 7.23 -10.50 -5.93
N VAL A 102 7.82 -9.62 -5.11
CA VAL A 102 8.27 -8.28 -5.52
C VAL A 102 9.72 -8.26 -6.03
N SER A 103 10.07 -7.23 -6.80
CA SER A 103 11.45 -6.98 -7.24
C SER A 103 12.36 -6.63 -6.06
N GLU A 104 13.68 -6.77 -6.26
CA GLU A 104 14.69 -6.38 -5.27
C GLU A 104 14.55 -4.90 -4.85
N GLU A 105 14.24 -4.03 -5.80
CA GLU A 105 14.02 -2.59 -5.55
C GLU A 105 12.83 -2.35 -4.62
N GLN A 106 11.70 -3.02 -4.86
CA GLN A 106 10.51 -2.95 -4.00
C GLN A 106 10.79 -3.51 -2.60
N TYR A 107 11.57 -4.60 -2.51
CA TYR A 107 11.99 -5.15 -1.22
C TYR A 107 12.84 -4.16 -0.41
N LEU A 108 13.81 -3.48 -1.05
CA LEU A 108 14.64 -2.46 -0.41
C LEU A 108 13.80 -1.28 0.07
N LEU A 109 12.85 -0.82 -0.75
CA LEU A 109 11.94 0.27 -0.38
C LEU A 109 11.07 -0.11 0.82
N TYR A 110 10.50 -1.31 0.83
CA TYR A 110 9.75 -1.82 1.98
C TYR A 110 10.59 -1.83 3.25
N ASN A 111 11.83 -2.34 3.19
CA ASN A 111 12.72 -2.37 4.33
C ASN A 111 13.03 -0.95 4.86
N ALA A 112 13.19 0.02 3.96
CA ALA A 112 13.38 1.42 4.32
C ALA A 112 12.13 1.97 5.06
N VAL A 113 10.94 1.72 4.53
CA VAL A 113 9.67 2.11 5.16
C VAL A 113 9.51 1.45 6.53
N SER A 114 9.69 0.13 6.61
CA SER A 114 9.51 -0.64 7.84
C SER A 114 10.49 -0.21 8.95
N THR A 115 11.77 -0.02 8.61
CA THR A 115 12.81 0.43 9.55
C THR A 115 12.55 1.86 10.03
N THR A 116 12.18 2.75 9.09
CA THR A 116 11.87 4.14 9.43
C THR A 116 10.60 4.23 10.29
N TYR A 117 9.60 3.42 10.00
CA TYR A 117 8.38 3.34 10.80
C TYR A 117 8.64 2.78 12.20
N GLY A 118 9.51 1.78 12.35
CA GLY A 118 9.96 1.29 13.66
C GLY A 118 10.65 2.39 14.48
N SER A 119 11.50 3.20 13.84
CA SER A 119 12.13 4.36 14.47
C SER A 119 11.11 5.44 14.84
N TYR A 120 10.14 5.70 13.96
CA TYR A 120 9.06 6.65 14.20
C TYR A 120 8.21 6.27 15.42
N THR A 121 7.76 5.02 15.50
CA THR A 121 6.95 4.54 16.63
C THR A 121 7.72 4.56 17.94
N ALA A 122 9.03 4.25 17.94
CA ALA A 122 9.89 4.35 19.12
C ALA A 122 10.02 5.80 19.59
N LEU A 123 10.16 6.77 18.69
CA LEU A 123 10.19 8.20 19.05
C LEU A 123 8.85 8.69 19.60
N VAL A 124 7.73 8.23 19.05
CA VAL A 124 6.41 8.57 19.57
C VAL A 124 6.21 7.97 20.97
N GLY A 125 6.67 6.73 21.23
CA GLY A 125 6.65 6.16 22.57
C GLY A 125 7.44 7.00 23.59
N GLN A 126 8.62 7.51 23.21
CA GLN A 126 9.39 8.44 24.09
C GLN A 126 8.63 9.76 24.33
N LEU A 127 7.92 10.26 23.32
CA LEU A 127 7.07 11.45 23.47
C LEU A 127 5.92 11.18 24.44
N GLU A 128 5.23 10.04 24.34
CA GLU A 128 4.15 9.66 25.27
C GLU A 128 4.65 9.55 26.70
N GLU A 129 5.85 8.98 26.93
CA GLU A 129 6.50 8.91 28.24
C GLU A 129 6.79 10.31 28.81
N ALA A 130 7.34 11.22 27.98
CA ALA A 130 7.63 12.58 28.39
C ALA A 130 6.35 13.36 28.76
N VAL A 131 5.29 13.21 27.94
CA VAL A 131 3.97 13.81 28.23
C VAL A 131 3.38 13.25 29.53
N ALA A 132 3.43 11.94 29.72
CA ALA A 132 2.92 11.29 30.95
C ALA A 132 3.68 11.72 32.21
N SER A 133 4.97 12.08 32.07
CA SER A 133 5.83 12.58 33.15
C SER A 133 5.70 14.09 33.37
N GLY A 134 4.93 14.81 32.55
CA GLY A 134 4.80 16.28 32.61
C GLY A 134 6.02 17.03 32.05
N GLU A 135 6.86 16.36 31.25
CA GLU A 135 8.05 16.92 30.62
C GLU A 135 7.70 17.53 29.23
N ASP A 136 6.73 18.45 29.20
CA ASP A 136 6.15 19.00 27.97
C ASP A 136 7.19 19.64 27.05
N ALA A 137 8.20 20.32 27.61
CA ALA A 137 9.28 20.92 26.82
C ALA A 137 10.11 19.85 26.09
N GLN A 138 10.39 18.71 26.73
CA GLN A 138 11.09 17.58 26.12
C GLN A 138 10.22 16.92 25.05
N ALA A 139 8.93 16.73 25.33
CA ALA A 139 7.98 16.19 24.37
C ALA A 139 7.89 17.06 23.10
N ALA A 140 7.81 18.38 23.26
CA ALA A 140 7.82 19.32 22.15
C ALA A 140 9.13 19.25 21.33
N GLN A 141 10.30 19.16 21.99
CA GLN A 141 11.58 18.96 21.30
C GLN A 141 11.63 17.65 20.51
N LEU A 142 11.14 16.54 21.09
CA LEU A 142 11.06 15.26 20.39
C LEU A 142 10.17 15.38 19.15
N TYR A 143 9.03 16.03 19.28
CA TYR A 143 8.09 16.22 18.16
C TYR A 143 8.74 17.01 17.02
N TYR A 144 9.19 18.23 17.26
CA TYR A 144 9.70 19.11 16.21
C TYR A 144 11.04 18.65 15.61
N ASN A 145 11.96 18.15 16.44
CA ASN A 145 13.32 17.87 16.01
C ASN A 145 13.55 16.45 15.51
N LYS A 146 12.68 15.50 15.88
CA LYS A 146 12.88 14.09 15.53
C LYS A 146 11.66 13.46 14.84
N ILE A 147 10.45 13.60 15.41
CA ILE A 147 9.27 12.93 14.91
C ILE A 147 8.81 13.51 13.57
N VAL A 148 8.70 14.83 13.45
CA VAL A 148 8.29 15.50 12.20
C VAL A 148 9.25 15.18 11.05
N PRO A 149 10.58 15.26 11.18
CA PRO A 149 11.51 14.83 10.14
C PRO A 149 11.37 13.34 9.78
N CYS A 150 11.22 12.46 10.79
CA CYS A 150 11.05 11.03 10.57
C CYS A 150 9.75 10.72 9.80
N GLY A 151 8.65 11.36 10.13
CA GLY A 151 7.40 11.30 9.37
C GLY A 151 7.54 11.80 7.94
N GLY A 152 8.37 12.83 7.72
CA GLY A 152 8.72 13.33 6.39
C GLY A 152 9.43 12.29 5.53
N TYR A 153 10.37 11.53 6.10
CA TYR A 153 11.03 10.41 5.41
C TYR A 153 10.04 9.29 5.07
N LEU A 154 9.14 8.93 5.98
CA LEU A 154 8.09 7.95 5.69
C LEU A 154 7.23 8.37 4.51
N ARG A 155 6.83 9.65 4.46
CA ARG A 155 6.08 10.20 3.33
C ARG A 155 6.87 10.09 2.02
N GLN A 156 8.16 10.44 2.04
CA GLN A 156 9.01 10.39 0.86
C GLN A 156 9.16 8.96 0.33
N TYR A 157 9.42 7.98 1.20
CA TYR A 157 9.59 6.58 0.79
C TYR A 157 8.30 5.95 0.27
N THR A 158 7.16 6.36 0.74
CA THR A 158 5.86 5.84 0.28
C THR A 158 5.32 6.53 -0.97
N GLN A 159 6.01 7.54 -1.50
CA GLN A 159 5.66 8.22 -2.75
C GLN A 159 6.51 7.74 -3.96
N GLN A 160 7.53 6.91 -3.73
CA GLN A 160 8.35 6.27 -4.78
C GLN A 160 7.73 4.96 -5.26
#